data_9b403eb567d32ab97dc999b75f728a7d
#
_entry.id   9b403eb567d32ab97dc999b75f728a7d
#
_cell.length_a   1.000
_cell.length_b   1.000
_cell.length_c   1.000
_cell.angle_alpha   90.00
_cell.angle_beta   90.00
_cell.angle_gamma   90.00
#
_symmetry.space_group_name_H-M   'P 1'
#
loop_
_entity.id
_entity.type
_entity.pdbx_description
1 polymer ?
#
loop_
_entity_poly.entity_id
_entity_poly.type
_entity_poly.pdbx_seq_one_letter_code
_entity_poly.pdbx_strand_id
1 'polypeptide(L)'
;MALGVNARTAFSLLFPAILDEFEWDRGVAAGGFSFGFLVSAMVTPFVGRLMDLRGPSIVVELGVLAMGAGLILVSFVHEPWQLYLTLGALVGGGVNCLAYTGQSLYLTNWFVRRRGLALSIAFSGVGVGSITILPWFARLIGSPGWRTACVALGIFLLVLLGPVNVLLRQRPEDIGLRPDGLLSDGVSSGQVENVVDRAWAAVNWTLGRALRTRRFWC
;
A
#
# COMPACT_ATOMS: atom_id res chain seq x y z
N MET A 1 -1.74 -4.45 -4.85
CA MET A 1 -1.64 -3.04 -5.31
C MET A 1 -2.98 -2.48 -5.77
N ALA A 2 -3.64 -3.08 -6.75
CA ALA A 2 -4.96 -2.66 -7.23
C ALA A 2 -5.97 -2.43 -6.10
N LEU A 3 -6.12 -3.38 -5.19
CA LEU A 3 -7.06 -3.30 -4.07
C LEU A 3 -6.72 -2.17 -3.08
N GLY A 4 -5.44 -2.00 -2.71
CA GLY A 4 -5.03 -0.97 -1.74
C GLY A 4 -5.30 0.45 -2.24
N VAL A 5 -4.93 0.75 -3.48
CA VAL A 5 -5.15 2.07 -4.07
C VAL A 5 -6.63 2.34 -4.29
N ASN A 6 -7.38 1.34 -4.82
CA ASN A 6 -8.80 1.50 -5.09
C ASN A 6 -9.66 1.58 -3.82
N ALA A 7 -9.29 0.92 -2.74
CA ALA A 7 -9.99 1.05 -1.47
C ALA A 7 -9.89 2.49 -0.90
N ARG A 8 -8.77 3.19 -1.15
CA ARG A 8 -8.67 4.62 -0.83
C ARG A 8 -9.57 5.45 -1.73
N THR A 9 -9.61 5.17 -3.03
CA THR A 9 -10.46 5.87 -3.98
C THR A 9 -11.95 5.61 -3.70
N ALA A 10 -12.29 4.44 -3.17
CA ALA A 10 -13.64 4.08 -2.77
C ALA A 10 -14.24 5.04 -1.72
N PHE A 11 -13.38 5.75 -0.94
CA PHE A 11 -13.87 6.80 -0.04
C PHE A 11 -14.65 7.90 -0.77
N SER A 12 -14.24 8.28 -1.97
CA SER A 12 -14.97 9.31 -2.73
C SER A 12 -16.41 8.90 -3.06
N LEU A 13 -16.67 7.59 -3.15
CA LEU A 13 -18.00 7.04 -3.33
C LEU A 13 -18.80 6.97 -2.01
N LEU A 14 -18.12 6.81 -0.89
CA LEU A 14 -18.73 6.81 0.44
C LEU A 14 -19.11 8.21 0.91
N PHE A 15 -18.37 9.22 0.47
CA PHE A 15 -18.51 10.59 0.96
C PHE A 15 -19.94 11.14 0.84
N PRO A 16 -20.64 11.05 -0.33
CA PRO A 16 -22.02 11.47 -0.42
C PRO A 16 -22.95 10.72 0.53
N ALA A 17 -22.82 9.39 0.59
CA ALA A 17 -23.68 8.55 1.41
C ALA A 17 -23.53 8.82 2.93
N ILE A 18 -22.33 9.18 3.38
CA ILE A 18 -22.06 9.58 4.76
C ILE A 18 -22.70 10.95 5.05
N LEU A 19 -22.60 11.90 4.13
CA LEU A 19 -23.21 13.22 4.29
C LEU A 19 -24.74 13.15 4.33
N ASP A 20 -25.34 12.32 3.47
CA ASP A 20 -26.79 12.16 3.40
C ASP A 20 -27.38 11.50 4.66
N GLU A 21 -26.61 10.61 5.31
CA GLU A 21 -27.10 9.91 6.50
C GLU A 21 -26.92 10.72 7.80
N PHE A 22 -25.76 11.39 7.94
CA PHE A 22 -25.42 12.06 9.19
C PHE A 22 -25.68 13.57 9.18
N GLU A 23 -25.99 14.15 8.03
CA GLU A 23 -26.17 15.60 7.84
C GLU A 23 -25.00 16.45 8.38
N TRP A 24 -23.80 15.83 8.44
CA TRP A 24 -22.59 16.52 8.92
C TRP A 24 -22.16 17.60 7.93
N ASP A 25 -21.50 18.63 8.47
CA ASP A 25 -20.87 19.63 7.61
C ASP A 25 -19.83 18.95 6.69
N ARG A 26 -19.83 19.38 5.42
CA ARG A 26 -18.91 18.85 4.40
C ARG A 26 -17.45 18.99 4.79
N GLY A 27 -17.12 20.08 5.54
CA GLY A 27 -15.76 20.30 6.05
C GLY A 27 -15.36 19.26 7.09
N VAL A 28 -16.27 18.87 7.96
CA VAL A 28 -16.03 17.83 8.99
C VAL A 28 -15.78 16.49 8.33
N ALA A 29 -16.64 16.07 7.41
CA ALA A 29 -16.48 14.79 6.73
C ALA A 29 -15.21 14.75 5.84
N ALA A 30 -14.93 15.82 5.09
CA ALA A 30 -13.71 15.96 4.28
C ALA A 30 -12.44 16.04 5.15
N GLY A 31 -12.56 16.61 6.36
CA GLY A 31 -11.48 16.68 7.36
C GLY A 31 -10.95 15.29 7.73
N GLY A 32 -11.84 14.30 7.89
CA GLY A 32 -11.44 12.90 8.15
C GLY A 32 -10.55 12.32 7.05
N PHE A 33 -10.84 12.65 5.79
CA PHE A 33 -10.02 12.24 4.65
C PHE A 33 -8.67 12.98 4.63
N SER A 34 -8.68 14.29 4.85
CA SER A 34 -7.45 15.10 4.95
C SER A 34 -6.56 14.63 6.10
N PHE A 35 -7.16 14.28 7.23
CA PHE A 35 -6.46 13.69 8.37
C PHE A 35 -5.78 12.37 7.99
N GLY A 36 -6.41 11.54 7.14
CA GLY A 36 -5.81 10.33 6.61
C GLY A 36 -4.52 10.57 5.81
N PHE A 37 -4.44 11.66 5.04
CA PHE A 37 -3.19 12.06 4.37
C PHE A 37 -2.10 12.45 5.36
N LEU A 38 -2.46 13.20 6.41
CA LEU A 38 -1.53 13.62 7.44
C LEU A 38 -0.96 12.40 8.19
N VAL A 39 -1.83 11.49 8.62
CA VAL A 39 -1.41 10.22 9.25
C VAL A 39 -0.53 9.41 8.31
N SER A 40 -0.92 9.31 7.03
CA SER A 40 -0.13 8.63 5.99
C SER A 40 1.28 9.21 5.88
N ALA A 41 1.42 10.53 5.88
CA ALA A 41 2.72 11.21 5.83
C ALA A 41 3.55 10.92 7.10
N MET A 42 2.93 10.98 8.28
CA MET A 42 3.61 10.70 9.56
C MET A 42 4.06 9.23 9.68
N VAL A 43 3.26 8.29 9.20
CA VAL A 43 3.53 6.85 9.28
C VAL A 43 4.58 6.41 8.26
N THR A 44 4.75 7.13 7.13
CA THR A 44 5.67 6.76 6.04
C THR A 44 7.10 6.46 6.50
N PRO A 45 7.78 7.28 7.32
CA PRO A 45 9.15 6.98 7.74
C PRO A 45 9.23 5.72 8.62
N PHE A 46 8.20 5.45 9.43
CA PHE A 46 8.13 4.25 10.27
C PHE A 46 7.90 3.00 9.42
N VAL A 47 7.05 3.10 8.40
CA VAL A 47 6.80 2.03 7.42
C VAL A 47 8.09 1.70 6.68
N GLY A 48 8.83 2.69 6.19
CA GLY A 48 10.12 2.49 5.52
C GLY A 48 11.11 1.76 6.44
N ARG A 49 11.29 2.24 7.67
CA ARG A 49 12.18 1.60 8.64
C ARG A 49 11.76 0.17 8.98
N LEU A 50 10.46 -0.08 9.11
CA LEU A 50 9.95 -1.42 9.41
C LEU A 50 10.18 -2.38 8.23
N MET A 51 10.05 -1.88 6.99
CA MET A 51 10.38 -2.63 5.78
C MET A 51 11.86 -3.03 5.73
N ASP A 52 12.76 -2.12 6.11
CA ASP A 52 14.20 -2.39 6.15
C ASP A 52 14.55 -3.43 7.22
N LEU A 53 13.88 -3.38 8.38
CA LEU A 53 14.19 -4.25 9.53
C LEU A 53 13.55 -5.64 9.43
N ARG A 54 12.29 -5.73 9.00
CA ARG A 54 11.49 -6.97 9.04
C ARG A 54 11.06 -7.49 7.67
N GLY A 55 11.38 -6.72 6.63
CA GLY A 55 10.99 -7.03 5.26
C GLY A 55 9.59 -6.55 4.88
N PRO A 56 9.29 -6.50 3.57
CA PRO A 56 8.07 -5.92 3.05
C PRO A 56 6.79 -6.71 3.37
N SER A 57 6.85 -8.05 3.51
CA SER A 57 5.65 -8.88 3.72
C SER A 57 4.93 -8.56 5.02
N ILE A 58 5.67 -8.38 6.12
CA ILE A 58 5.08 -8.05 7.44
C ILE A 58 4.39 -6.69 7.37
N VAL A 59 5.00 -5.73 6.70
CA VAL A 59 4.44 -4.38 6.57
C VAL A 59 3.19 -4.39 5.71
N VAL A 60 3.19 -5.14 4.61
CA VAL A 60 2.00 -5.32 3.75
C VAL A 60 0.88 -5.99 4.54
N GLU A 61 1.18 -7.02 5.35
CA GLU A 61 0.19 -7.71 6.19
C GLU A 61 -0.43 -6.78 7.22
N LEU A 62 0.39 -6.01 7.93
CA LEU A 62 -0.09 -4.97 8.86
C LEU A 62 -0.97 -3.94 8.16
N GLY A 63 -0.62 -3.56 6.93
CA GLY A 63 -1.43 -2.68 6.09
C GLY A 63 -2.77 -3.28 5.72
N VAL A 64 -2.81 -4.56 5.33
CA VAL A 64 -4.04 -5.31 5.03
C VAL A 64 -4.95 -5.37 6.25
N LEU A 65 -4.38 -5.72 7.41
CA LEU A 65 -5.13 -5.79 8.67
C LEU A 65 -5.68 -4.43 9.09
N ALA A 66 -4.84 -3.38 9.09
CA ALA A 66 -5.25 -2.03 9.47
C ALA A 66 -6.35 -1.50 8.54
N MET A 67 -6.21 -1.69 7.23
CA MET A 67 -7.15 -1.21 6.24
C MET A 67 -8.46 -2.00 6.26
N GLY A 68 -8.40 -3.34 6.34
CA GLY A 68 -9.57 -4.19 6.42
C GLY A 68 -10.36 -3.96 7.72
N ALA A 69 -9.67 -3.90 8.86
CA ALA A 69 -10.29 -3.56 10.14
C ALA A 69 -10.87 -2.14 10.12
N GLY A 70 -10.14 -1.16 9.57
CA GLY A 70 -10.61 0.22 9.42
C GLY A 70 -11.91 0.30 8.64
N LEU A 71 -12.01 -0.39 7.50
CA LEU A 71 -13.23 -0.44 6.68
C LEU A 71 -14.40 -1.11 7.41
N ILE A 72 -14.14 -2.17 8.17
CA ILE A 72 -15.20 -2.82 8.97
C ILE A 72 -15.66 -1.88 10.08
N LEU A 73 -14.73 -1.23 10.78
CA LEU A 73 -15.04 -0.32 11.88
C LEU A 73 -15.76 0.95 11.42
N VAL A 74 -15.52 1.42 10.19
CA VAL A 74 -16.26 2.54 9.59
C VAL A 74 -17.76 2.27 9.58
N SER A 75 -18.20 1.03 9.41
CA SER A 75 -19.63 0.68 9.41
C SER A 75 -20.34 0.92 10.75
N PHE A 76 -19.58 1.03 11.84
CA PHE A 76 -20.09 1.28 13.20
C PHE A 76 -19.93 2.74 13.64
N VAL A 77 -19.53 3.62 12.74
CA VAL A 77 -19.36 5.05 13.03
C VAL A 77 -20.72 5.73 13.25
N HIS A 78 -20.79 6.51 14.32
CA HIS A 78 -21.92 7.37 14.69
C HIS A 78 -21.48 8.81 14.97
N GLU A 79 -20.22 9.01 15.33
CA GLU A 79 -19.65 10.31 15.71
C GLU A 79 -18.51 10.70 14.73
N PRO A 80 -18.33 12.00 14.44
CA PRO A 80 -17.30 12.47 13.52
C PRO A 80 -15.88 12.03 13.89
N TRP A 81 -15.51 12.06 15.17
CA TRP A 81 -14.18 11.67 15.62
C TRP A 81 -13.85 10.19 15.33
N GLN A 82 -14.88 9.32 15.35
CA GLN A 82 -14.73 7.91 15.01
C GLN A 82 -14.36 7.74 13.51
N LEU A 83 -14.92 8.59 12.64
CA LEU A 83 -14.56 8.63 11.23
C LEU A 83 -13.08 8.99 11.04
N TYR A 84 -12.58 9.97 11.79
CA TYR A 84 -11.18 10.35 11.75
C TYR A 84 -10.26 9.20 12.19
N LEU A 85 -10.65 8.45 13.23
CA LEU A 85 -9.85 7.32 13.72
C LEU A 85 -9.89 6.14 12.73
N THR A 86 -11.07 5.75 12.28
CA THR A 86 -11.24 4.55 11.44
C THR A 86 -10.78 4.80 10.01
N LEU A 87 -11.32 5.80 9.35
CA LEU A 87 -11.02 6.11 7.96
C LEU A 87 -9.73 6.91 7.82
N GLY A 88 -9.52 7.88 8.70
CA GLY A 88 -8.30 8.69 8.72
C GLY A 88 -7.09 7.88 9.16
N ALA A 89 -7.06 7.37 10.39
CA ALA A 89 -5.88 6.72 10.94
C ALA A 89 -5.68 5.30 10.40
N LEU A 90 -6.69 4.41 10.51
CA LEU A 90 -6.52 3.00 10.14
C LEU A 90 -6.45 2.81 8.63
N VAL A 91 -7.42 3.32 7.87
CA VAL A 91 -7.41 3.16 6.41
C VAL A 91 -6.30 4.02 5.80
N GLY A 92 -6.15 5.29 6.18
CA GLY A 92 -5.10 6.18 5.68
C GLY A 92 -3.69 5.67 5.97
N GLY A 93 -3.42 5.19 7.19
CA GLY A 93 -2.16 4.57 7.57
C GLY A 93 -1.92 3.23 6.86
N GLY A 94 -2.95 2.37 6.77
CA GLY A 94 -2.88 1.07 6.11
C GLY A 94 -2.63 1.15 4.61
N VAL A 95 -3.22 2.13 3.92
CA VAL A 95 -2.99 2.36 2.49
C VAL A 95 -1.51 2.57 2.18
N ASN A 96 -0.76 3.25 3.05
CA ASN A 96 0.65 3.52 2.84
C ASN A 96 1.51 2.24 2.80
N CYS A 97 1.14 1.25 3.60
CA CYS A 97 1.80 -0.06 3.60
C CYS A 97 1.53 -0.84 2.31
N LEU A 98 0.36 -0.62 1.70
CA LEU A 98 -0.08 -1.29 0.46
C LEU A 98 0.21 -0.48 -0.81
N ALA A 99 0.71 0.76 -0.68
CA ALA A 99 0.98 1.66 -1.79
C ALA A 99 2.20 1.25 -2.62
N TYR A 100 2.50 2.06 -3.62
CA TYR A 100 3.56 1.84 -4.61
C TYR A 100 4.93 1.50 -4.01
N THR A 101 5.30 2.14 -2.89
CA THR A 101 6.63 2.00 -2.27
C THR A 101 6.89 0.57 -1.78
N GLY A 102 5.96 -0.02 -1.02
CA GLY A 102 6.15 -1.37 -0.49
C GLY A 102 6.19 -2.43 -1.58
N GLN A 103 5.36 -2.29 -2.59
CA GLN A 103 5.27 -3.26 -3.67
C GLN A 103 6.38 -3.11 -4.70
N SER A 104 6.88 -1.89 -4.93
CA SER A 104 8.04 -1.69 -5.80
C SER A 104 9.30 -2.35 -5.20
N LEU A 105 9.51 -2.24 -3.90
CA LEU A 105 10.61 -2.93 -3.19
C LEU A 105 10.49 -4.45 -3.29
N TYR A 106 9.27 -4.99 -3.13
CA TYR A 106 9.03 -6.42 -3.28
C TYR A 106 9.37 -6.92 -4.68
N LEU A 107 8.85 -6.25 -5.73
CA LEU A 107 9.09 -6.64 -7.12
C LEU A 107 10.57 -6.53 -7.54
N THR A 108 11.29 -5.54 -7.00
CA THR A 108 12.71 -5.38 -7.33
C THR A 108 13.59 -6.47 -6.75
N ASN A 109 13.15 -7.19 -5.71
CA ASN A 109 13.86 -8.34 -5.18
C ASN A 109 13.73 -9.57 -6.09
N TRP A 110 12.62 -9.69 -6.81
CA TRP A 110 12.35 -10.83 -7.71
C TRP A 110 12.82 -10.61 -9.14
N PHE A 111 12.73 -9.35 -9.62
CA PHE A 111 13.06 -8.99 -10.99
C PHE A 111 14.17 -7.95 -11.05
N VAL A 112 15.35 -8.34 -11.54
CA VAL A 112 16.49 -7.45 -11.75
C VAL A 112 16.54 -6.97 -13.19
N ARG A 113 16.53 -7.88 -14.15
CA ARG A 113 16.67 -7.60 -15.59
C ARG A 113 15.39 -7.02 -16.21
N ARG A 114 14.22 -7.54 -15.80
CA ARG A 114 12.90 -7.12 -16.33
C ARG A 114 12.10 -6.28 -15.35
N ARG A 115 12.78 -5.54 -14.48
CA ARG A 115 12.18 -4.72 -13.42
C ARG A 115 11.12 -3.76 -13.94
N GLY A 116 11.39 -3.03 -15.04
CA GLY A 116 10.45 -2.08 -15.62
C GLY A 116 9.15 -2.74 -16.09
N LEU A 117 9.25 -3.88 -16.77
CA LEU A 117 8.08 -4.63 -17.24
C LEU A 117 7.26 -5.19 -16.06
N ALA A 118 7.92 -5.75 -15.05
CA ALA A 118 7.24 -6.25 -13.86
C ALA A 118 6.48 -5.13 -13.11
N LEU A 119 7.10 -3.97 -12.94
CA LEU A 119 6.46 -2.80 -12.35
C LEU A 119 5.30 -2.28 -13.19
N SER A 120 5.45 -2.19 -14.51
CA SER A 120 4.38 -1.74 -15.41
C SER A 120 3.16 -2.64 -15.35
N ILE A 121 3.34 -3.96 -15.35
CA ILE A 121 2.24 -4.93 -15.19
C ILE A 121 1.58 -4.79 -13.82
N ALA A 122 2.37 -4.66 -12.75
CA ALA A 122 1.81 -4.48 -11.41
C ALA A 122 1.01 -3.17 -11.28
N PHE A 123 1.47 -2.09 -11.90
CA PHE A 123 0.80 -0.79 -11.87
C PHE A 123 -0.43 -0.74 -12.76
N SER A 124 -0.45 -1.44 -13.90
CA SER A 124 -1.65 -1.56 -14.74
C SER A 124 -2.81 -2.22 -13.99
N GLY A 125 -2.51 -3.09 -13.03
CA GLY A 125 -3.51 -3.68 -12.13
C GLY A 125 -4.33 -2.65 -11.34
N VAL A 126 -3.80 -1.45 -11.10
CA VAL A 126 -4.57 -0.36 -10.46
C VAL A 126 -5.71 0.10 -11.37
N GLY A 127 -5.44 0.28 -12.66
CA GLY A 127 -6.46 0.65 -13.65
C GLY A 127 -7.53 -0.44 -13.80
N VAL A 128 -7.12 -1.70 -13.90
CA VAL A 128 -8.06 -2.84 -13.94
C VAL A 128 -8.92 -2.87 -12.66
N GLY A 129 -8.30 -2.67 -11.49
CA GLY A 129 -9.01 -2.58 -10.22
C GLY A 129 -10.03 -1.44 -10.20
N SER A 130 -9.69 -0.28 -10.76
CA SER A 130 -10.62 0.86 -10.84
C SER A 130 -11.86 0.54 -11.67
N ILE A 131 -11.68 -0.14 -12.80
CA ILE A 131 -12.79 -0.49 -13.70
C ILE A 131 -13.68 -1.60 -13.10
N THR A 132 -13.14 -2.48 -12.27
CA THR A 132 -13.88 -3.62 -11.72
C THR A 132 -14.41 -3.36 -10.30
N ILE A 133 -13.55 -2.88 -9.41
CA ILE A 133 -13.85 -2.74 -7.98
C ILE A 133 -14.76 -1.53 -7.71
N LEU A 134 -14.50 -0.38 -8.32
CA LEU A 134 -15.28 0.82 -8.03
C LEU A 134 -16.74 0.71 -8.46
N PRO A 135 -17.09 0.21 -9.68
CA PRO A 135 -18.49 0.00 -10.04
C PRO A 135 -19.19 -1.06 -9.18
N TRP A 136 -18.49 -2.14 -8.80
CA TRP A 136 -19.01 -3.13 -7.88
C TRP A 136 -19.32 -2.52 -6.52
N PHE A 137 -18.40 -1.74 -5.98
CA PHE A 137 -18.56 -1.05 -4.70
C PHE A 137 -19.68 0.00 -4.75
N ALA A 138 -19.78 0.78 -5.84
CA ALA A 138 -20.87 1.73 -6.04
C ALA A 138 -22.25 1.06 -6.04
N ARG A 139 -22.37 -0.12 -6.66
CA ARG A 139 -23.63 -0.90 -6.61
C ARG A 139 -23.98 -1.36 -5.21
N LEU A 140 -22.97 -1.77 -4.42
CA LEU A 140 -23.19 -2.16 -3.03
C LEU A 140 -23.65 -0.98 -2.17
N ILE A 141 -23.11 0.21 -2.40
CA ILE A 141 -23.57 1.42 -1.70
C ILE A 141 -25.04 1.72 -2.02
N GLY A 142 -25.44 1.54 -3.28
CA GLY A 142 -26.79 1.90 -3.76
C GLY A 142 -27.91 0.95 -3.30
N SER A 143 -27.62 -0.34 -3.01
CA SER A 143 -28.69 -1.32 -2.67
C SER A 143 -28.67 -1.76 -1.21
N PRO A 144 -27.61 -2.40 -0.65
CA PRO A 144 -27.64 -2.77 0.78
C PRO A 144 -27.22 -1.61 1.70
N GLY A 145 -26.70 -0.51 1.15
CA GLY A 145 -26.18 0.64 1.89
C GLY A 145 -24.67 0.64 2.08
N TRP A 146 -24.14 1.82 2.34
CA TRP A 146 -22.69 2.05 2.45
C TRP A 146 -22.01 1.30 3.60
N ARG A 147 -22.71 1.08 4.72
CA ARG A 147 -22.17 0.29 5.84
C ARG A 147 -21.88 -1.15 5.43
N THR A 148 -22.86 -1.79 4.78
CA THR A 148 -22.69 -3.15 4.26
C THR A 148 -21.61 -3.24 3.20
N ALA A 149 -21.51 -2.22 2.34
CA ALA A 149 -20.46 -2.11 1.33
C ALA A 149 -19.07 -2.03 1.97
N CYS A 150 -18.90 -1.25 3.05
CA CYS A 150 -17.64 -1.15 3.80
C CYS A 150 -17.24 -2.48 4.43
N VAL A 151 -18.18 -3.17 5.08
CA VAL A 151 -17.92 -4.50 5.67
C VAL A 151 -17.55 -5.51 4.58
N ALA A 152 -18.29 -5.54 3.47
CA ALA A 152 -18.03 -6.46 2.36
C ALA A 152 -16.62 -6.21 1.77
N LEU A 153 -16.25 -4.94 1.53
CA LEU A 153 -14.93 -4.58 1.01
C LEU A 153 -13.82 -4.91 2.03
N GLY A 154 -14.05 -4.64 3.32
CA GLY A 154 -13.10 -4.95 4.39
C GLY A 154 -12.84 -6.46 4.51
N ILE A 155 -13.89 -7.27 4.53
CA ILE A 155 -13.79 -8.74 4.56
C ILE A 155 -13.11 -9.25 3.28
N PHE A 156 -13.51 -8.74 2.12
CA PHE A 156 -12.90 -9.12 0.85
C PHE A 156 -11.38 -8.86 0.84
N LEU A 157 -10.95 -7.71 1.36
CA LEU A 157 -9.52 -7.38 1.48
C LEU A 157 -8.80 -8.35 2.43
N LEU A 158 -9.36 -8.61 3.61
CA LEU A 158 -8.75 -9.50 4.60
C LEU A 158 -8.66 -10.94 4.09
N VAL A 159 -9.73 -11.47 3.52
CA VAL A 159 -9.80 -12.86 3.04
C VAL A 159 -8.97 -13.07 1.77
N LEU A 160 -8.89 -12.08 0.89
CA LEU A 160 -8.14 -12.22 -0.36
C LEU A 160 -6.65 -11.88 -0.18
N LEU A 161 -6.33 -10.73 0.42
CA LEU A 161 -4.94 -10.26 0.50
C LEU A 161 -4.16 -10.88 1.66
N GLY A 162 -4.80 -11.16 2.81
CA GLY A 162 -4.13 -11.77 3.96
C GLY A 162 -3.48 -13.10 3.60
N PRO A 163 -4.23 -14.13 3.18
CA PRO A 163 -3.64 -15.42 2.83
C PRO A 163 -2.66 -15.35 1.66
N VAL A 164 -2.98 -14.54 0.62
CA VAL A 164 -2.09 -14.37 -0.53
C VAL A 164 -0.75 -13.79 -0.10
N ASN A 165 -0.74 -12.78 0.79
CA ASN A 165 0.51 -12.18 1.25
C ASN A 165 1.33 -13.13 2.13
N VAL A 166 0.69 -13.93 2.99
CA VAL A 166 1.37 -14.95 3.82
C VAL A 166 2.00 -16.04 2.95
N LEU A 167 1.35 -16.41 1.85
CA LEU A 167 1.88 -17.42 0.90
C LEU A 167 3.02 -16.88 0.04
N LEU A 168 3.11 -15.56 -0.16
CA LEU A 168 4.16 -14.94 -0.95
C LEU A 168 5.49 -14.90 -0.18
N ARG A 169 6.53 -15.50 -0.74
CA ARG A 169 7.88 -15.46 -0.19
C ARG A 169 8.54 -14.11 -0.48
N GLN A 170 9.31 -13.61 0.51
CA GLN A 170 9.90 -12.27 0.42
C GLN A 170 11.05 -12.19 -0.58
N ARG A 171 11.84 -13.25 -0.68
CA ARG A 171 13.03 -13.29 -1.53
C ARG A 171 13.10 -14.61 -2.30
N PRO A 172 13.59 -14.59 -3.55
CA PRO A 172 13.81 -15.82 -4.29
C PRO A 172 14.84 -16.74 -3.64
N GLU A 173 15.80 -16.15 -2.90
CA GLU A 173 16.84 -16.91 -2.17
C GLU A 173 16.24 -17.80 -1.07
N ASP A 174 15.11 -17.43 -0.46
CA ASP A 174 14.42 -18.22 0.57
C ASP A 174 13.93 -19.58 0.06
N ILE A 175 13.85 -19.74 -1.26
CA ILE A 175 13.44 -20.98 -1.95
C ILE A 175 14.52 -21.52 -2.89
N GLY A 176 15.77 -21.06 -2.71
CA GLY A 176 16.92 -21.52 -3.51
C GLY A 176 16.96 -21.00 -4.95
N LEU A 177 16.18 -19.97 -5.26
CA LEU A 177 16.17 -19.32 -6.58
C LEU A 177 16.95 -18.01 -6.55
N ARG A 178 17.46 -17.61 -7.71
CA ARG A 178 18.01 -16.26 -7.94
C ARG A 178 16.95 -15.36 -8.56
N PRO A 179 17.12 -14.03 -8.44
CA PRO A 179 16.28 -13.09 -9.18
C PRO A 179 16.20 -13.44 -10.67
N ASP A 180 15.06 -13.13 -11.31
CA ASP A 180 14.76 -13.49 -12.70
C ASP A 180 14.61 -15.00 -12.99
N GLY A 181 14.49 -15.85 -11.95
CA GLY A 181 14.26 -17.30 -12.10
C GLY A 181 15.48 -18.08 -12.59
N LEU A 182 16.68 -17.52 -12.48
CA LEU A 182 17.91 -18.22 -12.83
C LEU A 182 18.20 -19.27 -11.74
N LEU A 183 18.48 -20.51 -12.17
CA LEU A 183 18.94 -21.56 -11.27
C LEU A 183 20.36 -21.25 -10.77
N SER A 184 20.67 -21.67 -9.56
CA SER A 184 21.92 -21.33 -8.85
C SER A 184 23.20 -21.84 -9.53
N ASP A 185 23.09 -22.76 -10.48
CA ASP A 185 24.22 -23.45 -11.11
C ASP A 185 24.77 -22.82 -12.40
N GLY A 186 24.17 -21.69 -12.83
CA GLY A 186 24.65 -20.93 -13.99
C GLY A 186 25.63 -19.85 -13.58
N VAL A 187 26.92 -20.15 -13.63
CA VAL A 187 27.98 -19.14 -13.68
C VAL A 187 27.61 -18.03 -14.64
N SER A 188 27.49 -16.79 -14.13
CA SER A 188 28.09 -15.67 -14.84
C SER A 188 27.79 -14.36 -14.12
N SER A 189 28.78 -13.75 -13.59
CA SER A 189 29.62 -12.72 -14.22
C SER A 189 28.84 -11.90 -15.28
N GLY A 190 27.82 -11.18 -14.85
CA GLY A 190 27.08 -10.28 -15.72
C GLY A 190 26.06 -9.47 -14.96
N GLN A 191 26.19 -9.32 -13.64
CA GLN A 191 25.65 -8.16 -13.00
C GLN A 191 26.41 -6.98 -13.62
N VAL A 192 25.82 -6.39 -14.66
CA VAL A 192 26.16 -5.05 -15.06
C VAL A 192 25.77 -4.19 -13.85
N GLU A 193 26.71 -4.13 -12.94
CA GLU A 193 26.70 -3.21 -11.83
C GLU A 193 26.79 -1.82 -12.45
N ASN A 194 25.63 -1.27 -12.83
CA ASN A 194 25.49 0.11 -13.29
C ASN A 194 25.69 1.06 -12.09
N VAL A 195 26.76 0.83 -11.35
CA VAL A 195 27.20 1.71 -10.30
C VAL A 195 28.03 2.79 -10.97
N VAL A 196 27.41 3.93 -11.19
CA VAL A 196 28.03 5.11 -11.82
C VAL A 196 29.21 5.61 -10.98
N ASP A 197 29.15 5.44 -9.66
CA ASP A 197 30.19 5.89 -8.73
C ASP A 197 30.37 4.83 -7.62
N ARG A 198 31.35 3.93 -7.78
CA ARG A 198 31.62 2.86 -6.84
C ARG A 198 32.08 3.35 -5.46
N ALA A 199 32.82 4.46 -5.43
CA ALA A 199 33.29 5.05 -4.18
C ALA A 199 32.11 5.62 -3.37
N TRP A 200 31.14 6.20 -4.05
CA TRP A 200 29.91 6.70 -3.43
C TRP A 200 29.01 5.56 -2.93
N ALA A 201 28.88 4.49 -3.70
CA ALA A 201 28.07 3.33 -3.35
C ALA A 201 28.66 2.51 -2.19
N ALA A 202 29.98 2.54 -1.99
CA ALA A 202 30.66 1.84 -0.90
C ALA A 202 30.49 2.51 0.49
N VAL A 203 29.98 3.74 0.53
CA VAL A 203 29.77 4.48 1.79
C VAL A 203 28.45 4.09 2.43
N ASN A 204 28.49 3.70 3.70
CA ASN A 204 27.27 3.52 4.49
C ASN A 204 26.63 4.89 4.77
N TRP A 205 25.59 5.22 4.02
CA TRP A 205 24.86 6.47 4.12
C TRP A 205 23.87 6.43 5.28
N THR A 206 24.06 7.30 6.25
CA THR A 206 23.02 7.60 7.24
C THR A 206 22.23 8.84 6.78
N LEU A 207 20.98 8.95 7.21
CA LEU A 207 20.11 10.08 6.85
C LEU A 207 20.78 11.42 7.12
N GLY A 208 21.45 11.55 8.30
CA GLY A 208 22.16 12.79 8.66
C GLY A 208 23.35 13.12 7.77
N ARG A 209 24.05 12.11 7.21
CA ARG A 209 25.12 12.30 6.24
C ARG A 209 24.56 12.63 4.85
N ALA A 210 23.50 11.94 4.44
CA ALA A 210 22.86 12.16 3.16
C ALA A 210 22.30 13.59 3.04
N LEU A 211 21.59 14.08 4.05
CA LEU A 211 21.02 15.43 4.10
C LEU A 211 22.07 16.55 3.99
N ARG A 212 23.33 16.29 4.35
CA ARG A 212 24.42 17.27 4.25
C ARG A 212 25.08 17.31 2.87
N THR A 213 24.72 16.42 1.96
CA THR A 213 25.32 16.34 0.63
C THR A 213 24.45 17.05 -0.42
N ARG A 214 25.09 17.84 -1.30
CA ARG A 214 24.40 18.51 -2.40
C ARG A 214 23.65 17.51 -3.31
N ARG A 215 24.20 16.29 -3.52
CA ARG A 215 23.59 15.25 -4.36
C ARG A 215 22.27 14.71 -3.82
N PHE A 216 21.97 14.92 -2.54
CA PHE A 216 20.67 14.51 -1.96
C PHE A 216 19.55 15.49 -2.34
N TRP A 217 19.91 16.76 -2.61
CA TRP A 217 18.95 17.83 -2.88
C TRP A 217 18.82 18.18 -4.38
N CYS A 218 19.68 17.64 -5.23
CA CYS A 218 19.63 17.75 -6.69
C CYS A 218 19.13 16.47 -7.34
#